data_085c5c0beebfda076f27d090f953bb84
#
_entry.id   085c5c0beebfda076f27d090f953bb84
#
_cell.length_a   1.000
_cell.length_b   1.000
_cell.length_c   1.000
_cell.angle_alpha   90.00
_cell.angle_beta   90.00
_cell.angle_gamma   90.00
#
_symmetry.space_group_name_H-M   'P 1'
#
loop_
_entity.id
_entity.type
_entity.pdbx_description
1 polymer ?
#
loop_
_entity_poly.entity_id
_entity_poly.type
_entity_poly.pdbx_seq_one_letter_code
_entity_poly.pdbx_strand_id
1 'polypeptide(L)'
;DRVAPQDRSNGKMRVSGSPEMIETTEIVKKAAGQLEKSGCDVVEITAHDGISLIGHWCPCEEPKRTIVAMHGWRSSWSHDFGLIADFWRNNHCSVLYAEQRGQNNSGGNHMSLGLLERYDCLAWTNWINEKTGKSIPIYLAGVSMGATSVLMASELELPDNVFGIAADSAFTSLHAIWKHVSESNLHIPYACLLYTSDAADD
;
A
#
# COMPACT_ATOMS: atom_id res chain seq x y z
N ASP A 1 -10.65 9.17 -6.94
CA ASP A 1 -11.36 8.30 -7.89
C ASP A 1 -10.81 6.88 -7.81
N ARG A 2 -11.72 5.92 -7.69
CA ARG A 2 -11.39 4.49 -7.61
C ARG A 2 -10.62 4.03 -8.84
N VAL A 3 -9.53 3.30 -8.66
CA VAL A 3 -8.78 2.65 -9.74
C VAL A 3 -9.25 1.20 -9.85
N ALA A 4 -9.99 0.89 -10.92
CA ALA A 4 -10.48 -0.47 -11.17
C ALA A 4 -9.32 -1.43 -11.54
N PRO A 5 -9.41 -2.72 -11.16
CA PRO A 5 -8.34 -3.70 -11.43
C PRO A 5 -8.02 -3.91 -12.91
N GLN A 6 -8.98 -3.61 -13.80
CA GLN A 6 -8.89 -3.90 -15.24
C GLN A 6 -8.23 -2.80 -16.08
N ASP A 7 -8.03 -1.59 -15.53
CA ASP A 7 -7.48 -0.47 -16.32
C ASP A 7 -5.99 -0.56 -16.62
N ARG A 8 -5.30 -1.56 -16.08
CA ARG A 8 -3.85 -1.73 -16.26
C ARG A 8 -3.44 -2.50 -17.50
N SER A 9 -4.33 -3.31 -18.07
CA SER A 9 -3.99 -4.16 -19.23
C SER A 9 -3.98 -3.43 -20.57
N ASN A 10 -4.65 -2.26 -20.70
CA ASN A 10 -4.81 -1.53 -21.95
C ASN A 10 -4.18 -0.13 -21.99
N GLY A 11 -3.62 0.36 -20.91
CA GLY A 11 -2.77 1.55 -20.95
C GLY A 11 -1.44 1.21 -21.58
N LYS A 12 -1.29 1.38 -22.89
CA LYS A 12 0.02 1.55 -23.52
C LYS A 12 0.65 2.81 -22.93
N MET A 13 1.20 2.68 -21.71
CA MET A 13 2.18 3.62 -21.23
C MET A 13 3.30 3.56 -22.25
N ARG A 14 3.41 4.58 -23.10
CA ARG A 14 4.59 4.76 -23.94
C ARG A 14 5.75 4.96 -22.97
N VAL A 15 6.47 3.88 -22.68
CA VAL A 15 7.73 3.94 -21.96
C VAL A 15 8.73 4.60 -22.93
N SER A 16 8.68 5.93 -23.01
CA SER A 16 9.78 6.70 -23.59
C SER A 16 10.83 6.82 -22.48
N GLY A 17 11.53 5.72 -22.23
CA GLY A 17 12.57 5.65 -21.22
C GLY A 17 13.88 5.22 -21.83
N SER A 18 14.99 5.49 -21.12
CA SER A 18 16.28 4.90 -21.45
C SER A 18 16.17 3.36 -21.46
N PRO A 19 17.07 2.65 -22.15
CA PRO A 19 17.10 1.17 -22.14
C PRO A 19 17.07 0.60 -20.71
N GLU A 20 17.72 1.23 -19.76
CA GLU A 20 17.76 0.86 -18.34
C GLU A 20 16.39 0.96 -17.67
N MET A 21 15.57 1.98 -17.98
CA MET A 21 14.22 2.11 -17.47
C MET A 21 13.29 1.01 -18.02
N ILE A 22 13.48 0.64 -19.28
CA ILE A 22 12.70 -0.44 -19.91
C ILE A 22 13.04 -1.76 -19.24
N GLU A 23 14.33 -2.06 -19.05
CA GLU A 23 14.81 -3.27 -18.38
C GLU A 23 14.28 -3.35 -16.94
N THR A 24 14.39 -2.27 -16.17
CA THR A 24 13.85 -2.20 -14.81
C THR A 24 12.34 -2.47 -14.77
N THR A 25 11.59 -1.90 -15.70
CA THR A 25 10.13 -2.12 -15.79
C THR A 25 9.81 -3.60 -16.05
N GLU A 26 10.54 -4.27 -16.92
CA GLU A 26 10.32 -5.69 -17.22
C GLU A 26 10.70 -6.59 -16.03
N ILE A 27 11.76 -6.25 -15.29
CA ILE A 27 12.13 -6.96 -14.04
C ILE A 27 11.01 -6.84 -13.00
N VAL A 28 10.47 -5.63 -12.78
CA VAL A 28 9.37 -5.41 -11.84
C VAL A 28 8.12 -6.17 -12.26
N LYS A 29 7.72 -6.12 -13.53
CA LYS A 29 6.56 -6.86 -14.04
C LYS A 29 6.72 -8.37 -13.87
N LYS A 30 7.91 -8.91 -14.14
CA LYS A 30 8.20 -10.33 -13.96
C LYS A 30 8.06 -10.73 -12.49
N ALA A 31 8.63 -9.95 -11.58
CA ALA A 31 8.57 -10.20 -10.15
C ALA A 31 7.12 -10.09 -9.63
N ALA A 32 6.35 -9.10 -10.08
CA ALA A 32 4.93 -8.97 -9.77
C ALA A 32 4.14 -10.20 -10.21
N GLY A 33 4.32 -10.65 -11.46
CA GLY A 33 3.63 -11.83 -11.96
C GLY A 33 4.06 -13.14 -11.28
N GLN A 34 5.26 -13.23 -10.73
CA GLN A 34 5.70 -14.36 -9.90
C GLN A 34 5.01 -14.33 -8.54
N LEU A 35 4.92 -13.17 -7.90
CA LEU A 35 4.24 -13.00 -6.62
C LEU A 35 2.73 -13.31 -6.74
N GLU A 36 2.05 -12.85 -7.78
CA GLU A 36 0.63 -13.16 -8.03
C GLU A 36 0.36 -14.66 -8.18
N LYS A 37 1.32 -15.41 -8.70
CA LYS A 37 1.25 -16.87 -8.89
C LYS A 37 1.74 -17.66 -7.69
N SER A 38 2.17 -17.01 -6.63
CA SER A 38 2.80 -17.69 -5.47
C SER A 38 1.81 -18.45 -4.58
N GLY A 39 0.50 -18.39 -4.88
CA GLY A 39 -0.52 -19.15 -4.16
C GLY A 39 -0.92 -18.53 -2.82
N CYS A 40 -0.84 -17.20 -2.69
CA CYS A 40 -1.37 -16.50 -1.52
C CYS A 40 -2.90 -16.62 -1.45
N ASP A 41 -3.43 -16.79 -0.24
CA ASP A 41 -4.87 -16.80 0.01
C ASP A 41 -5.44 -15.38 -0.09
N VAL A 42 -6.54 -15.22 -0.82
CA VAL A 42 -7.30 -13.96 -0.78
C VAL A 42 -8.13 -13.93 0.50
N VAL A 43 -7.96 -12.87 1.26
CA VAL A 43 -8.65 -12.67 2.54
C VAL A 43 -9.40 -11.33 2.54
N GLU A 44 -10.48 -11.29 3.29
CA GLU A 44 -11.35 -10.12 3.40
C GLU A 44 -11.57 -9.77 4.87
N ILE A 45 -11.52 -8.48 5.19
CA ILE A 45 -11.94 -7.93 6.49
C ILE A 45 -12.85 -6.73 6.27
N THR A 46 -13.57 -6.36 7.31
CA THR A 46 -14.35 -5.13 7.35
C THR A 46 -13.57 -4.05 8.11
N ALA A 47 -13.34 -2.91 7.50
CA ALA A 47 -12.74 -1.74 8.14
C ALA A 47 -13.67 -1.15 9.21
N HIS A 48 -13.14 -0.28 10.07
CA HIS A 48 -13.89 0.37 11.16
C HIS A 48 -15.11 1.19 10.69
N ASP A 49 -15.11 1.62 9.43
CA ASP A 49 -16.17 2.39 8.78
C ASP A 49 -17.07 1.54 7.85
N GLY A 50 -16.95 0.21 7.93
CA GLY A 50 -17.80 -0.73 7.20
C GLY A 50 -17.34 -1.05 5.78
N ILE A 51 -16.20 -0.52 5.33
CA ILE A 51 -15.66 -0.82 4.01
C ILE A 51 -15.03 -2.21 4.00
N SER A 52 -15.31 -3.01 2.96
CA SER A 52 -14.64 -4.28 2.71
C SER A 52 -13.22 -4.04 2.22
N LEU A 53 -12.24 -4.64 2.88
CA LEU A 53 -10.83 -4.59 2.51
C LEU A 53 -10.35 -5.97 2.09
N ILE A 54 -9.64 -6.02 0.98
CA ILE A 54 -9.06 -7.25 0.44
C ILE A 54 -7.56 -7.28 0.73
N GLY A 55 -7.07 -8.47 1.07
CA GLY A 55 -5.64 -8.71 1.25
C GLY A 55 -5.23 -10.08 0.69
N HIS A 56 -3.93 -10.25 0.51
CA HIS A 56 -3.32 -11.48 0.01
C HIS A 56 -2.41 -12.04 1.10
N TRP A 57 -2.86 -13.10 1.75
CA TRP A 57 -2.14 -13.75 2.83
C TRP A 57 -1.22 -14.83 2.30
N CYS A 58 0.08 -14.67 2.46
CA CYS A 58 1.10 -15.61 2.07
C CYS A 58 1.76 -16.18 3.34
N PRO A 59 1.28 -17.32 3.87
CA PRO A 59 1.84 -17.93 5.06
C PRO A 59 3.23 -18.53 4.78
N CYS A 60 4.05 -18.58 5.83
CA CYS A 60 5.28 -19.35 5.89
C CYS A 60 5.09 -20.53 6.87
N GLU A 61 5.68 -21.68 6.60
CA GLU A 61 5.51 -22.88 7.46
C GLU A 61 6.03 -22.68 8.88
N GLU A 62 7.18 -22.02 9.03
CA GLU A 62 7.80 -21.70 10.34
C GLU A 62 8.10 -20.21 10.43
N PRO A 63 7.07 -19.38 10.61
CA PRO A 63 7.26 -17.93 10.57
C PRO A 63 8.03 -17.44 11.80
N LYS A 64 9.11 -16.73 11.56
CA LYS A 64 9.84 -16.00 12.60
C LYS A 64 9.31 -14.59 12.79
N ARG A 65 8.57 -14.08 11.82
CA ARG A 65 7.95 -12.76 11.83
C ARG A 65 6.81 -12.69 10.81
N THR A 66 5.96 -11.70 10.98
CA THR A 66 4.90 -11.41 10.02
C THR A 66 5.04 -9.97 9.53
N ILE A 67 4.72 -9.75 8.27
CA ILE A 67 4.76 -8.42 7.66
C ILE A 67 3.35 -8.06 7.20
N VAL A 68 2.90 -6.84 7.51
CA VAL A 68 1.74 -6.18 6.91
C VAL A 68 2.28 -5.18 5.90
N ALA A 69 2.01 -5.39 4.61
CA ALA A 69 2.58 -4.63 3.51
C ALA A 69 1.50 -3.78 2.81
N MET A 70 1.69 -2.45 2.80
CA MET A 70 0.77 -1.44 2.26
C MET A 70 1.36 -0.81 1.01
N HIS A 71 0.74 -1.01 -0.17
CA HIS A 71 1.25 -0.49 -1.45
C HIS A 71 0.98 1.01 -1.64
N GLY A 72 1.60 1.60 -2.65
CA GLY A 72 1.48 3.02 -2.98
C GLY A 72 0.19 3.39 -3.71
N TRP A 73 0.04 4.70 -3.95
CA TRP A 73 -1.09 5.27 -4.68
C TRP A 73 -1.11 4.77 -6.13
N ARG A 74 -2.28 4.30 -6.59
CA ARG A 74 -2.49 3.75 -7.93
C ARG A 74 -1.54 2.60 -8.29
N SER A 75 -1.03 1.90 -7.28
CA SER A 75 -0.19 0.72 -7.42
C SER A 75 -0.94 -0.56 -7.07
N SER A 76 -0.25 -1.67 -6.96
CA SER A 76 -0.77 -2.94 -6.47
C SER A 76 0.23 -3.59 -5.53
N TRP A 77 -0.29 -4.48 -4.70
CA TRP A 77 0.51 -5.29 -3.80
C TRP A 77 1.63 -6.06 -4.53
N SER A 78 1.33 -6.65 -5.69
CA SER A 78 2.31 -7.42 -6.47
C SER A 78 3.36 -6.54 -7.12
N HIS A 79 2.97 -5.37 -7.64
CA HIS A 79 3.88 -4.43 -8.28
C HIS A 79 4.91 -3.87 -7.31
N ASP A 80 4.47 -3.41 -6.14
CA ASP A 80 5.36 -2.73 -5.21
C ASP A 80 6.22 -3.71 -4.39
N PHE A 81 5.73 -4.93 -4.15
CA PHE A 81 6.42 -5.89 -3.29
C PHE A 81 6.98 -7.13 -4.01
N GLY A 82 6.76 -7.26 -5.32
CA GLY A 82 7.24 -8.42 -6.08
C GLY A 82 8.74 -8.62 -5.97
N LEU A 83 9.53 -7.56 -6.02
CA LEU A 83 11.00 -7.65 -5.95
C LEU A 83 11.51 -8.12 -4.59
N ILE A 84 10.83 -7.80 -3.50
CA ILE A 84 11.26 -8.15 -2.14
C ILE A 84 10.61 -9.44 -1.62
N ALA A 85 9.59 -9.96 -2.30
CA ALA A 85 8.80 -11.09 -1.83
C ALA A 85 9.63 -12.35 -1.55
N ASP A 86 10.56 -12.67 -2.43
CA ASP A 86 11.44 -13.83 -2.26
C ASP A 86 12.42 -13.65 -1.08
N PHE A 87 12.90 -12.42 -0.87
CA PHE A 87 13.72 -12.12 0.31
C PHE A 87 12.93 -12.36 1.60
N TRP A 88 11.69 -11.88 1.69
CA TRP A 88 10.86 -12.11 2.86
C TRP A 88 10.56 -13.60 3.09
N ARG A 89 10.20 -14.30 2.02
CA ARG A 89 9.95 -15.76 2.08
C ARG A 89 11.18 -16.53 2.58
N ASN A 90 12.35 -16.24 2.03
CA ASN A 90 13.62 -16.91 2.38
C ASN A 90 14.09 -16.56 3.80
N ASN A 91 13.57 -15.48 4.39
CA ASN A 91 13.82 -15.06 5.76
C ASN A 91 12.70 -15.43 6.74
N HIS A 92 11.90 -16.45 6.42
CA HIS A 92 10.83 -16.96 7.27
C HIS A 92 9.80 -15.88 7.66
N CYS A 93 9.37 -15.06 6.71
CA CYS A 93 8.31 -14.09 6.91
C CYS A 93 7.00 -14.62 6.33
N SER A 94 5.94 -14.66 7.15
CA SER A 94 4.58 -14.64 6.62
C SER A 94 4.25 -13.21 6.22
N VAL A 95 3.55 -13.02 5.12
CA VAL A 95 3.25 -11.67 4.62
C VAL A 95 1.78 -11.52 4.30
N LEU A 96 1.17 -10.46 4.82
CA LEU A 96 -0.09 -9.96 4.34
C LEU A 96 0.16 -8.75 3.43
N TYR A 97 -0.16 -8.88 2.17
CA TYR A 97 -0.16 -7.78 1.22
C TYR A 97 -1.58 -7.19 1.16
N ALA A 98 -1.77 -6.01 1.71
CA ALA A 98 -3.06 -5.34 1.72
C ALA A 98 -3.32 -4.59 0.42
N GLU A 99 -4.52 -4.74 -0.15
CA GLU A 99 -5.04 -3.81 -1.15
C GLU A 99 -5.66 -2.62 -0.44
N GLN A 100 -5.17 -1.44 -0.72
CA GLN A 100 -5.64 -0.24 -0.02
C GLN A 100 -7.06 0.15 -0.44
N ARG A 101 -7.82 0.79 0.47
CA ARG A 101 -9.17 1.30 0.21
C ARG A 101 -9.25 2.11 -1.08
N GLY A 102 -10.34 2.03 -1.80
CA GLY A 102 -10.55 2.75 -3.06
C GLY A 102 -9.68 2.29 -4.22
N GLN A 103 -8.92 1.21 -4.05
CA GLN A 103 -8.02 0.68 -5.07
C GLN A 103 -8.19 -0.83 -5.24
N ASN A 104 -7.87 -1.30 -6.44
CA ASN A 104 -7.92 -2.73 -6.82
C ASN A 104 -9.27 -3.37 -6.45
N ASN A 105 -9.30 -4.40 -5.60
CA ASN A 105 -10.50 -5.11 -5.19
C ASN A 105 -11.09 -4.63 -3.86
N SER A 106 -10.35 -3.83 -3.07
CA SER A 106 -10.86 -3.24 -1.84
C SER A 106 -11.99 -2.25 -2.10
N GLY A 107 -12.92 -2.17 -1.18
CA GLY A 107 -14.04 -1.25 -1.20
C GLY A 107 -13.63 0.21 -1.03
N GLY A 108 -14.63 1.09 -1.04
CA GLY A 108 -14.43 2.54 -0.95
C GLY A 108 -14.33 3.22 -2.31
N ASN A 109 -14.55 4.54 -2.32
CA ASN A 109 -14.58 5.34 -3.54
C ASN A 109 -13.47 6.39 -3.61
N HIS A 110 -12.70 6.56 -2.54
CA HIS A 110 -11.64 7.54 -2.44
C HIS A 110 -10.49 7.02 -1.58
N MET A 111 -9.35 7.63 -1.73
CA MET A 111 -8.15 7.46 -0.94
C MET A 111 -7.92 8.74 -0.16
N SER A 112 -7.41 8.63 1.06
CA SER A 112 -7.19 9.76 1.97
C SER A 112 -5.71 10.05 2.26
N LEU A 113 -4.81 9.49 1.45
CA LEU A 113 -3.37 9.71 1.53
C LEU A 113 -2.78 9.39 2.93
N GLY A 114 -3.26 8.33 3.56
CA GLY A 114 -2.82 7.84 4.86
C GLY A 114 -3.77 8.14 6.02
N LEU A 115 -4.68 9.13 5.89
CA LEU A 115 -5.57 9.53 7.00
C LEU A 115 -6.55 8.44 7.42
N LEU A 116 -7.21 7.76 6.49
CA LEU A 116 -8.10 6.63 6.75
C LEU A 116 -7.33 5.31 6.65
N GLU A 117 -6.38 5.23 5.72
CA GLU A 117 -5.58 4.04 5.49
C GLU A 117 -4.77 3.60 6.73
N ARG A 118 -4.44 4.51 7.66
CA ARG A 118 -3.83 4.15 8.96
C ARG A 118 -4.71 3.23 9.80
N TYR A 119 -6.04 3.42 9.75
CA TYR A 119 -6.99 2.56 10.46
C TYR A 119 -7.14 1.20 9.77
N ASP A 120 -7.02 1.16 8.44
CA ASP A 120 -6.97 -0.11 7.70
C ASP A 120 -5.71 -0.89 8.04
N CYS A 121 -4.58 -0.19 8.15
CA CYS A 121 -3.32 -0.79 8.62
C CYS A 121 -3.48 -1.40 10.00
N LEU A 122 -4.11 -0.69 10.96
CA LEU A 122 -4.41 -1.22 12.29
C LEU A 122 -5.35 -2.43 12.20
N ALA A 123 -6.40 -2.37 11.39
CA ALA A 123 -7.36 -3.48 11.24
C ALA A 123 -6.66 -4.74 10.71
N TRP A 124 -5.80 -4.62 9.69
CA TRP A 124 -4.99 -5.71 9.18
C TRP A 124 -3.99 -6.23 10.21
N THR A 125 -3.37 -5.34 10.98
CA THR A 125 -2.43 -5.71 12.04
C THR A 125 -3.12 -6.53 13.13
N ASN A 126 -4.32 -6.13 13.54
CA ASN A 126 -5.13 -6.87 14.50
C ASN A 126 -5.55 -8.24 13.95
N TRP A 127 -5.98 -8.30 12.68
CA TRP A 127 -6.33 -9.57 12.04
C TRP A 127 -5.15 -10.55 12.01
N ILE A 128 -3.95 -10.07 11.67
CA ILE A 128 -2.71 -10.86 11.71
C ILE A 128 -2.40 -11.34 13.13
N ASN A 129 -2.52 -10.44 14.11
CA ASN A 129 -2.24 -10.76 15.51
C ASN A 129 -3.15 -11.86 16.04
N GLU A 130 -4.42 -11.86 15.66
CA GLU A 130 -5.37 -12.92 15.99
C GLU A 130 -5.06 -14.22 15.25
N LYS A 131 -4.74 -14.13 13.96
CA LYS A 131 -4.48 -15.28 13.09
C LYS A 131 -3.20 -16.03 13.45
N THR A 132 -2.11 -15.31 13.77
CA THR A 132 -0.78 -15.92 13.98
C THR A 132 -0.45 -16.17 15.44
N GLY A 133 -1.29 -15.71 16.36
CA GLY A 133 -1.00 -15.70 17.79
C GLY A 133 -0.04 -14.57 18.19
N LYS A 134 -0.24 -14.06 19.39
CA LYS A 134 0.39 -12.84 19.89
C LYS A 134 1.91 -12.90 20.13
N SER A 135 2.54 -14.05 19.88
CA SER A 135 3.97 -14.27 20.12
C SER A 135 4.86 -14.00 18.92
N ILE A 136 4.30 -13.90 17.71
CA ILE A 136 5.09 -13.67 16.51
C ILE A 136 5.25 -12.17 16.28
N PRO A 137 6.50 -11.67 16.15
CA PRO A 137 6.76 -10.26 15.84
C PRO A 137 6.11 -9.83 14.54
N ILE A 138 5.44 -8.67 14.55
CA ILE A 138 4.83 -8.03 13.39
C ILE A 138 5.68 -6.83 12.98
N TYR A 139 5.86 -6.67 11.67
CA TYR A 139 6.48 -5.50 11.07
C TYR A 139 5.53 -4.89 10.05
N LEU A 140 5.42 -3.57 10.06
CA LEU A 140 4.64 -2.85 9.07
C LEU A 140 5.58 -2.39 7.95
N ALA A 141 5.22 -2.62 6.71
CA ALA A 141 5.98 -2.18 5.55
C ALA A 141 5.09 -1.38 4.61
N GLY A 142 5.61 -0.31 4.04
CA GLY A 142 4.83 0.49 3.10
C GLY A 142 5.70 1.21 2.09
N VAL A 143 5.11 1.45 0.90
CA VAL A 143 5.72 2.18 -0.20
C VAL A 143 4.89 3.43 -0.50
N SER A 144 5.51 4.61 -0.62
CA SER A 144 4.88 5.88 -0.98
C SER A 144 3.67 6.20 -0.06
N MET A 145 2.45 6.22 -0.56
CA MET A 145 1.24 6.41 0.24
C MET A 145 1.10 5.32 1.33
N GLY A 146 1.45 4.07 1.01
CA GLY A 146 1.47 2.98 1.99
C GLY A 146 2.50 3.21 3.10
N ALA A 147 3.66 3.80 2.76
CA ALA A 147 4.66 4.18 3.75
C ALA A 147 4.12 5.25 4.71
N THR A 148 3.40 6.23 4.20
CA THR A 148 2.73 7.23 5.04
C THR A 148 1.65 6.58 5.92
N SER A 149 0.86 5.65 5.36
CA SER A 149 -0.18 4.95 6.11
C SER A 149 0.38 4.16 7.30
N VAL A 150 1.49 3.42 7.12
CA VAL A 150 2.12 2.66 8.21
C VAL A 150 2.78 3.58 9.25
N LEU A 151 3.37 4.72 8.83
CA LEU A 151 3.89 5.71 9.77
C LEU A 151 2.78 6.36 10.59
N MET A 152 1.67 6.75 9.96
CA MET A 152 0.53 7.33 10.68
C MET A 152 -0.17 6.30 11.58
N ALA A 153 -0.14 5.01 11.23
CA ALA A 153 -0.65 3.95 12.08
C ALA A 153 0.14 3.80 13.40
N SER A 154 1.41 4.20 13.43
CA SER A 154 2.22 4.15 14.67
C SER A 154 1.74 5.07 15.79
N GLU A 155 0.86 6.03 15.48
CA GLU A 155 0.19 6.88 16.49
C GLU A 155 -1.04 6.21 17.11
N LEU A 156 -1.49 5.07 16.56
CA LEU A 156 -2.63 4.32 17.07
C LEU A 156 -2.18 3.25 18.07
N GLU A 157 -3.15 2.69 18.79
CA GLU A 157 -2.90 1.56 19.71
C GLU A 157 -2.65 0.26 18.92
N LEU A 158 -1.43 0.09 18.46
CA LEU A 158 -0.99 -1.13 17.79
C LEU A 158 -0.78 -2.26 18.81
N PRO A 159 -0.92 -3.55 18.41
CA PRO A 159 -0.55 -4.68 19.26
C PRO A 159 0.90 -4.62 19.75
N ASP A 160 1.15 -5.07 20.99
CA ASP A 160 2.47 -5.02 21.65
C ASP A 160 3.57 -5.77 20.90
N ASN A 161 3.21 -6.71 20.02
CA ASN A 161 4.15 -7.46 19.19
C ASN A 161 4.43 -6.79 17.83
N VAL A 162 4.06 -5.54 17.62
CA VAL A 162 4.54 -4.73 16.49
C VAL A 162 5.89 -4.13 16.85
N PHE A 163 6.95 -4.63 16.21
CA PHE A 163 8.34 -4.33 16.56
C PHE A 163 9.01 -3.29 15.67
N GLY A 164 8.45 -2.99 14.51
CA GLY A 164 9.08 -2.01 13.64
C GLY A 164 8.29 -1.68 12.39
N ILE A 165 8.72 -0.59 11.76
CA ILE A 165 8.11 -0.05 10.54
C ILE A 165 9.22 0.17 9.51
N ALA A 166 8.98 -0.31 8.28
CA ALA A 166 9.80 -0.03 7.10
C ALA A 166 8.97 0.84 6.14
N ALA A 167 9.31 2.12 6.06
CA ALA A 167 8.62 3.10 5.24
C ALA A 167 9.52 3.57 4.10
N ASP A 168 9.19 3.20 2.87
CA ASP A 168 9.92 3.61 1.67
C ASP A 168 9.20 4.76 0.97
N SER A 169 9.92 5.88 0.78
CA SER A 169 9.45 7.04 0.03
C SER A 169 8.17 7.69 0.59
N ALA A 170 7.99 7.71 1.91
CA ALA A 170 6.89 8.41 2.55
C ALA A 170 6.97 9.92 2.30
N PHE A 171 5.82 10.58 2.18
CA PHE A 171 5.80 12.03 2.11
C PHE A 171 5.69 12.65 3.52
N THR A 172 6.27 13.84 3.68
CA THR A 172 6.40 14.50 4.97
C THR A 172 5.11 15.16 5.46
N SER A 173 4.22 15.53 4.55
CA SER A 173 2.91 16.11 4.87
C SER A 173 1.98 16.09 3.67
N LEU A 174 0.66 16.12 3.92
CA LEU A 174 -0.36 16.24 2.87
C LEU A 174 -0.18 17.52 2.07
N HIS A 175 0.15 18.63 2.74
CA HIS A 175 0.44 19.91 2.07
C HIS A 175 1.61 19.76 1.08
N ALA A 176 2.72 19.13 1.49
CA ALA A 176 3.88 18.96 0.63
C ALA A 176 3.56 18.12 -0.62
N ILE A 177 2.83 17.00 -0.47
CA ILE A 177 2.47 16.15 -1.61
C ILE A 177 1.48 16.85 -2.54
N TRP A 178 0.46 17.55 -2.02
CA TRP A 178 -0.49 18.30 -2.83
C TRP A 178 0.18 19.44 -3.58
N LYS A 179 1.09 20.19 -2.94
CA LYS A 179 1.89 21.20 -3.59
C LYS A 179 2.71 20.62 -4.73
N HIS A 180 3.41 19.51 -4.48
CA HIS A 180 4.20 18.84 -5.50
C HIS A 180 3.36 18.37 -6.69
N VAL A 181 2.22 17.71 -6.43
CA VAL A 181 1.31 17.23 -7.49
C VAL A 181 0.75 18.39 -8.30
N SER A 182 0.34 19.47 -7.64
CA SER A 182 -0.21 20.66 -8.30
C SER A 182 0.83 21.31 -9.21
N GLU A 183 1.99 21.63 -8.67
CA GLU A 183 3.01 22.44 -9.38
C GLU A 183 3.80 21.61 -10.40
N SER A 184 4.17 20.38 -10.05
CA SER A 184 5.05 19.56 -10.90
C SER A 184 4.29 18.69 -11.91
N ASN A 185 3.12 18.17 -11.55
CA ASN A 185 2.39 17.23 -12.41
C ASN A 185 1.25 17.90 -13.17
N LEU A 186 0.51 18.81 -12.51
CA LEU A 186 -0.64 19.50 -13.12
C LEU A 186 -0.26 20.85 -13.70
N HIS A 187 0.91 21.40 -13.35
CA HIS A 187 1.39 22.74 -13.73
C HIS A 187 0.42 23.85 -13.30
N ILE A 188 -0.27 23.65 -12.18
CA ILE A 188 -1.20 24.61 -11.56
C ILE A 188 -0.54 25.16 -10.31
N PRO A 189 -0.42 26.50 -10.15
CA PRO A 189 0.07 27.09 -8.90
C PRO A 189 -0.74 26.59 -7.70
N TYR A 190 -0.07 26.11 -6.66
CA TYR A 190 -0.75 25.52 -5.48
C TYR A 190 -1.75 26.47 -4.83
N ALA A 191 -1.48 27.77 -4.85
CA ALA A 191 -2.40 28.81 -4.37
C ALA A 191 -3.78 28.76 -5.06
N CYS A 192 -3.84 28.33 -6.34
CA CYS A 192 -5.12 28.21 -7.05
C CYS A 192 -5.98 27.05 -6.50
N LEU A 193 -5.35 25.97 -6.04
CA LEU A 193 -6.08 24.86 -5.40
C LEU A 193 -6.64 25.23 -4.02
N LEU A 194 -5.89 26.01 -3.24
CA LEU A 194 -6.36 26.49 -1.94
C LEU A 194 -7.57 27.42 -2.10
N TYR A 195 -7.54 28.31 -3.08
CA TYR A 195 -8.63 29.26 -3.32
C TYR A 195 -9.95 28.58 -3.75
N THR A 196 -9.87 27.48 -4.51
CA THR A 196 -11.06 26.72 -4.94
C THR A 196 -11.68 25.89 -3.81
N SER A 197 -10.90 25.48 -2.79
CA SER A 197 -11.45 24.77 -1.63
C SER A 197 -12.19 25.70 -0.67
N ASP A 198 -11.72 26.94 -0.47
CA ASP A 198 -12.40 27.93 0.36
C ASP A 198 -13.73 28.42 -0.26
N ALA A 199 -13.84 28.41 -1.58
CA ALA A 199 -15.07 28.83 -2.28
C ALA A 199 -16.17 27.73 -2.31
N ALA A 200 -15.89 26.53 -1.82
CA ALA A 200 -16.86 25.44 -1.74
C ALA A 200 -17.58 25.36 -0.37
N ASP A 201 -17.13 26.15 0.60
CA ASP A 201 -17.70 26.19 1.97
C ASP A 201 -18.66 27.38 2.18
N ASP A 202 -18.94 28.21 1.16
CA ASP A 202 -19.95 29.25 1.09
C ASP A 202 -21.16 28.77 0.25
#